data_d2fb2dea734476882589210ae894991b
#
_entry.id   d2fb2dea734476882589210ae894991b
#
_cell.length_a   1.000
_cell.length_b   1.000
_cell.length_c   1.000
_cell.angle_alpha   90.00
_cell.angle_beta   90.00
_cell.angle_gamma   90.00
#
_symmetry.space_group_name_H-M   'P 1'
#
loop_
_entity.id
_entity.type
_entity.pdbx_description
1 polymer ?
#
loop_
_entity_poly.entity_id
_entity_poly.type
_entity_poly.pdbx_seq_one_letter_code
_entity_poly.pdbx_strand_id
1 'polypeptide(L)'
;YRGNSFCRNNNLTEIFLSTFINPTELDLKEETVVCINRVSKATTGGRSMRFNSLVVVGDGNGHVGVGFGKANEVASAVNKAKENAKKRIFKAPLINGTIPHKINIKYGAVRLMLKPASPGTGIIAGGPVRAVMEQIGIANILSKNSGSTNAINVVKAVEQGLKDLRDPLKVSRQRGISLKELFS
;
A
#
# COMPACT_ATOMS: atom_id res chain seq x y z
N TYR A 1 -34.05 8.48 39.96
CA TYR A 1 -32.66 8.05 39.73
C TYR A 1 -32.67 6.93 38.70
N ARG A 2 -32.39 7.24 37.43
CA ARG A 2 -32.32 6.22 36.37
C ARG A 2 -30.90 6.21 35.85
N GLY A 3 -30.18 5.11 36.09
CA GLY A 3 -28.85 4.87 35.57
C GLY A 3 -28.89 4.65 34.05
N ASN A 4 -28.18 5.47 33.31
CA ASN A 4 -27.89 5.27 31.89
C ASN A 4 -26.82 4.20 31.77
N SER A 5 -27.22 3.01 31.33
CA SER A 5 -26.32 1.97 30.86
C SER A 5 -25.76 2.39 29.48
N PHE A 6 -24.53 2.86 29.50
CA PHE A 6 -23.77 3.14 28.28
C PHE A 6 -23.44 1.82 27.59
N CYS A 7 -24.19 1.49 26.53
CA CYS A 7 -23.83 0.40 25.62
C CYS A 7 -22.48 0.70 24.99
N ARG A 8 -21.42 0.10 25.51
CA ARG A 8 -20.12 0.06 24.86
C ARG A 8 -20.26 -0.78 23.59
N ASN A 9 -20.19 -0.12 22.45
CA ASN A 9 -20.15 -0.77 21.15
C ASN A 9 -18.86 -1.60 21.05
N ASN A 10 -18.97 -2.92 21.24
CA ASN A 10 -17.89 -3.89 21.05
C ASN A 10 -17.45 -4.03 19.58
N ASN A 11 -18.14 -3.36 18.64
CA ASN A 11 -17.85 -3.45 17.21
C ASN A 11 -16.56 -2.71 16.78
N LEU A 12 -16.05 -1.76 17.58
CA LEU A 12 -14.80 -1.05 17.25
C LEU A 12 -13.57 -1.91 17.50
N THR A 13 -13.60 -2.76 18.50
CA THR A 13 -12.48 -3.67 18.84
C THR A 13 -12.36 -4.83 17.84
N GLU A 14 -13.46 -5.35 17.33
CA GLU A 14 -13.44 -6.39 16.29
C GLU A 14 -12.95 -5.85 14.93
N ILE A 15 -13.27 -4.61 14.59
CA ILE A 15 -12.78 -3.95 13.38
C ILE A 15 -11.27 -3.71 13.45
N PHE A 16 -10.72 -3.42 14.63
CA PHE A 16 -9.28 -3.24 14.83
C PHE A 16 -8.50 -4.58 14.81
N LEU A 17 -9.06 -5.64 15.35
CA LEU A 17 -8.42 -6.97 15.40
C LEU A 17 -8.39 -7.69 14.04
N SER A 18 -9.34 -7.40 13.13
CA SER A 18 -9.38 -7.99 11.79
C SER A 18 -8.35 -7.39 10.79
N THR A 19 -7.58 -6.39 11.20
CA THR A 19 -6.66 -5.66 10.33
C THR A 19 -5.20 -6.15 10.46
N PHE A 20 -4.86 -6.93 11.49
CA PHE A 20 -3.53 -7.50 11.65
C PHE A 20 -3.43 -8.84 10.91
N ILE A 21 -2.78 -8.80 9.76
CA ILE A 21 -2.46 -10.00 8.97
C ILE A 21 -1.11 -10.52 9.48
N ASN A 22 -1.06 -11.80 9.90
CA ASN A 22 0.18 -12.43 10.34
C ASN A 22 1.09 -12.68 9.13
N PRO A 23 2.27 -12.07 9.04
CA PRO A 23 3.16 -12.20 7.90
C PRO A 23 3.75 -13.61 7.75
N THR A 24 3.69 -14.44 8.79
CA THR A 24 4.17 -15.86 8.80
C THR A 24 3.24 -16.82 8.07
N GLU A 25 1.98 -16.45 7.87
CA GLU A 25 0.98 -17.28 7.17
C GLU A 25 0.91 -16.99 5.67
N LEU A 26 1.66 -15.98 5.20
CA LEU A 26 1.67 -15.55 3.81
C LEU A 26 2.95 -16.05 3.10
N ASP A 27 2.78 -16.65 1.93
CA ASP A 27 3.87 -16.97 1.01
C ASP A 27 4.34 -15.69 0.32
N LEU A 28 5.17 -14.92 1.03
CA LEU A 28 5.69 -13.66 0.52
C LEU A 28 6.67 -13.92 -0.62
N LYS A 29 6.44 -13.29 -1.75
CA LYS A 29 7.38 -13.27 -2.88
C LYS A 29 8.67 -12.56 -2.49
N GLU A 30 9.68 -12.67 -3.36
CA GLU A 30 10.92 -11.92 -3.21
C GLU A 30 10.63 -10.42 -3.11
N GLU A 31 11.34 -9.78 -2.20
CA GLU A 31 11.20 -8.34 -1.98
C GLU A 31 11.67 -7.52 -3.19
N THR A 32 10.89 -6.52 -3.57
CA THR A 32 11.30 -5.54 -4.60
C THR A 32 11.86 -4.30 -3.93
N VAL A 33 13.13 -4.01 -4.21
CA VAL A 33 13.77 -2.76 -3.79
C VAL A 33 13.40 -1.65 -4.78
N VAL A 34 12.64 -0.67 -4.33
CA VAL A 34 12.16 0.44 -5.16
C VAL A 34 13.26 1.48 -5.39
N CYS A 35 13.95 1.88 -4.33
CA CYS A 35 15.07 2.81 -4.41
C CYS A 35 16.02 2.66 -3.21
N ILE A 36 17.30 2.96 -3.47
CA ILE A 36 18.34 3.10 -2.46
C ILE A 36 18.98 4.47 -2.65
N ASN A 37 19.02 5.27 -1.58
CA ASN A 37 19.60 6.59 -1.62
C ASN A 37 20.69 6.72 -0.55
N ARG A 38 21.83 7.31 -0.94
CA ARG A 38 22.89 7.71 -0.01
C ARG A 38 22.53 9.07 0.57
N VAL A 39 22.47 9.17 1.87
CA VAL A 39 22.16 10.41 2.60
C VAL A 39 23.32 10.78 3.51
N SER A 40 23.62 12.07 3.63
CA SER A 40 24.67 12.58 4.49
C SER A 40 24.12 13.62 5.47
N LYS A 41 24.68 13.64 6.67
CA LYS A 41 24.42 14.65 7.70
C LYS A 41 25.73 15.32 8.06
N ALA A 42 25.78 16.64 8.02
CA ALA A 42 26.91 17.41 8.54
C ALA A 42 26.93 17.31 10.09
N THR A 43 28.09 17.06 10.65
CA THR A 43 28.35 17.02 12.09
C THR A 43 29.60 17.86 12.39
N THR A 44 29.87 18.19 13.64
CA THR A 44 31.00 19.02 14.07
C THR A 44 32.35 18.45 13.61
N GLY A 45 32.50 17.12 13.48
CA GLY A 45 33.73 16.44 13.04
C GLY A 45 33.74 16.01 11.56
N GLY A 46 32.74 16.42 10.72
CA GLY A 46 32.69 16.02 9.31
C GLY A 46 31.29 15.64 8.83
N ARG A 47 31.23 14.75 7.83
CA ARG A 47 29.96 14.26 7.27
C ARG A 47 29.72 12.79 7.62
N SER A 48 28.67 12.51 8.38
CA SER A 48 28.21 11.14 8.60
C SER A 48 27.33 10.69 7.42
N MET A 49 27.73 9.60 6.78
CA MET A 49 27.02 9.03 5.63
C MET A 49 26.18 7.84 6.06
N ARG A 50 24.98 7.71 5.48
CA ARG A 50 24.05 6.59 5.70
C ARG A 50 23.34 6.25 4.40
N PHE A 51 22.75 5.07 4.37
CA PHE A 51 21.89 4.62 3.27
C PHE A 51 20.46 4.49 3.75
N ASN A 52 19.52 4.88 2.89
CA ASN A 52 18.12 4.58 3.08
C ASN A 52 17.62 3.72 1.92
N SER A 53 16.76 2.77 2.23
CA SER A 53 16.12 1.89 1.26
C SER A 53 14.61 1.93 1.43
N LEU A 54 13.90 1.84 0.31
CA LEU A 54 12.46 1.66 0.23
C LEU A 54 12.21 0.30 -0.39
N VAL A 55 11.53 -0.57 0.33
CA VAL A 55 11.26 -1.96 -0.05
C VAL A 55 9.77 -2.21 -0.02
N VAL A 56 9.29 -2.96 -0.99
CA VAL A 56 7.91 -3.46 -1.06
C VAL A 56 7.95 -4.98 -1.02
N VAL A 57 7.05 -5.55 -0.24
CA VAL A 57 6.88 -7.00 -0.09
C VAL A 57 5.42 -7.33 -0.35
N GLY A 58 5.14 -8.39 -1.09
CA GLY A 58 3.80 -8.86 -1.39
C GLY A 58 3.73 -10.35 -1.66
N ASP A 59 2.53 -10.89 -1.74
CA ASP A 59 2.27 -12.31 -2.05
C ASP A 59 1.75 -12.51 -3.49
N GLY A 60 1.40 -11.43 -4.19
CA GLY A 60 0.74 -11.48 -5.50
C GLY A 60 -0.76 -11.81 -5.44
N ASN A 61 -1.34 -11.92 -4.25
CA ASN A 61 -2.75 -12.28 -4.00
C ASN A 61 -3.53 -11.15 -3.31
N GLY A 62 -3.05 -9.91 -3.47
CA GLY A 62 -3.69 -8.74 -2.90
C GLY A 62 -3.10 -8.25 -1.59
N HIS A 63 -2.12 -8.92 -1.00
CA HIS A 63 -1.43 -8.47 0.20
C HIS A 63 -0.15 -7.73 -0.18
N VAL A 64 0.08 -6.60 0.44
CA VAL A 64 1.29 -5.81 0.24
C VAL A 64 1.69 -5.08 1.51
N GLY A 65 2.99 -4.97 1.72
CA GLY A 65 3.59 -4.18 2.78
C GLY A 65 4.66 -3.25 2.22
N VAL A 66 4.72 -2.04 2.74
CA VAL A 66 5.72 -1.05 2.36
C VAL A 66 6.60 -0.76 3.57
N GLY A 67 7.91 -0.87 3.39
CA GLY A 67 8.88 -0.62 4.43
C GLY A 67 9.96 0.38 4.01
N PHE A 68 10.35 1.19 4.98
CA PHE A 68 11.47 2.11 4.85
C PHE A 68 12.53 1.78 5.91
N GLY A 69 13.78 1.62 5.46
CA GLY A 69 14.92 1.33 6.31
C GLY A 69 16.03 2.37 6.14
N LYS A 70 16.76 2.65 7.23
CA LYS A 70 17.94 3.50 7.24
C LYS A 70 19.02 2.87 8.09
N ALA A 71 20.22 2.69 7.51
CA ALA A 71 21.39 2.12 8.19
C ALA A 71 22.68 2.70 7.65
N ASN A 72 23.82 2.31 8.24
CA ASN A 72 25.14 2.73 7.79
C ASN A 72 25.56 1.96 6.52
N GLU A 73 25.07 0.74 6.34
CA GLU A 73 25.31 -0.15 5.21
C GLU A 73 24.04 -0.40 4.40
N VAL A 74 24.20 -0.71 3.12
CA VAL A 74 23.06 -0.97 2.22
C VAL A 74 22.31 -2.22 2.62
N ALA A 75 23.00 -3.34 2.89
CA ALA A 75 22.39 -4.59 3.27
C ALA A 75 21.56 -4.47 4.57
N SER A 76 22.12 -3.82 5.57
CA SER A 76 21.42 -3.53 6.84
C SER A 76 20.22 -2.62 6.65
N ALA A 77 20.28 -1.65 5.72
CA ALA A 77 19.15 -0.78 5.39
C ALA A 77 18.00 -1.54 4.72
N VAL A 78 18.34 -2.45 3.78
CA VAL A 78 17.34 -3.29 3.08
C VAL A 78 16.68 -4.26 4.06
N ASN A 79 17.44 -4.97 4.90
CA ASN A 79 16.89 -5.89 5.90
C ASN A 79 15.93 -5.18 6.87
N LYS A 80 16.31 -4.00 7.35
CA LYS A 80 15.46 -3.18 8.21
C LYS A 80 14.17 -2.71 7.50
N ALA A 81 14.28 -2.36 6.21
CA ALA A 81 13.12 -2.00 5.41
C ALA A 81 12.19 -3.20 5.21
N LYS A 82 12.72 -4.39 4.92
CA LYS A 82 11.98 -5.66 4.80
C LYS A 82 11.19 -6.00 6.07
N GLU A 83 11.83 -5.92 7.24
CA GLU A 83 11.15 -6.13 8.52
C GLU A 83 10.02 -5.13 8.76
N ASN A 84 10.26 -3.86 8.44
CA ASN A 84 9.24 -2.81 8.56
C ASN A 84 8.08 -3.02 7.58
N ALA A 85 8.36 -3.53 6.36
CA ALA A 85 7.32 -3.88 5.38
C ALA A 85 6.45 -5.03 5.89
N LYS A 86 7.06 -6.10 6.44
CA LYS A 86 6.34 -7.25 7.02
C LYS A 86 5.40 -6.87 8.16
N LYS A 87 5.75 -5.87 8.96
CA LYS A 87 4.90 -5.37 10.06
C LYS A 87 3.70 -4.55 9.59
N ARG A 88 3.67 -4.11 8.33
CA ARG A 88 2.66 -3.20 7.76
C ARG A 88 1.96 -3.78 6.55
N ILE A 89 1.79 -5.09 6.52
CA ILE A 89 1.07 -5.75 5.44
C ILE A 89 -0.43 -5.45 5.59
N PHE A 90 -1.04 -5.11 4.47
CA PHE A 90 -2.49 -4.92 4.36
C PHE A 90 -3.02 -5.58 3.10
N LYS A 91 -4.33 -5.84 3.07
CA LYS A 91 -5.02 -6.43 1.93
C LYS A 91 -5.71 -5.34 1.13
N ALA A 92 -5.47 -5.31 -0.19
CA ALA A 92 -6.17 -4.46 -1.13
C ALA A 92 -7.31 -5.23 -1.83
N PRO A 93 -8.49 -4.65 -2.04
CA PRO A 93 -9.56 -5.29 -2.80
C PRO A 93 -9.21 -5.31 -4.28
N LEU A 94 -9.15 -6.51 -4.87
CA LEU A 94 -8.88 -6.73 -6.28
C LEU A 94 -10.06 -7.41 -6.97
N ILE A 95 -10.29 -7.10 -8.24
CA ILE A 95 -11.30 -7.72 -9.09
C ILE A 95 -10.67 -8.04 -10.44
N ASN A 96 -10.69 -9.31 -10.85
CA ASN A 96 -10.20 -9.75 -12.17
C ASN A 96 -8.80 -9.20 -12.53
N GLY A 97 -7.88 -9.13 -11.56
CA GLY A 97 -6.51 -8.64 -11.77
C GLY A 97 -6.39 -7.12 -11.93
N THR A 98 -7.41 -6.35 -11.54
CA THR A 98 -7.41 -4.88 -11.55
C THR A 98 -8.06 -4.30 -10.29
N ILE A 99 -8.07 -2.98 -10.16
CA ILE A 99 -8.74 -2.27 -9.06
C ILE A 99 -10.23 -2.10 -9.35
N PRO A 100 -11.11 -2.09 -8.32
CA PRO A 100 -12.56 -2.02 -8.51
C PRO A 100 -13.07 -0.70 -9.11
N HIS A 101 -12.44 0.42 -8.82
CA HIS A 101 -12.86 1.73 -9.32
C HIS A 101 -11.70 2.72 -9.43
N LYS A 102 -11.91 3.79 -10.20
CA LYS A 102 -10.96 4.91 -10.29
C LYS A 102 -10.84 5.61 -8.95
N ILE A 103 -9.60 5.92 -8.56
CA ILE A 103 -9.31 6.70 -7.37
C ILE A 103 -8.28 7.80 -7.65
N ASN A 104 -8.49 8.97 -7.07
CA ASN A 104 -7.55 10.08 -7.08
C ASN A 104 -7.08 10.33 -5.65
N ILE A 105 -5.78 10.27 -5.43
CA ILE A 105 -5.15 10.35 -4.12
C ILE A 105 -4.24 11.57 -4.08
N LYS A 106 -4.27 12.30 -2.97
CA LYS A 106 -3.33 13.38 -2.67
C LYS A 106 -2.57 13.04 -1.40
N TYR A 107 -1.25 12.88 -1.51
CA TYR A 107 -0.37 12.67 -0.37
C TYR A 107 0.77 13.70 -0.41
N GLY A 108 0.73 14.68 0.48
CA GLY A 108 1.64 15.82 0.43
C GLY A 108 1.57 16.54 -0.92
N ALA A 109 2.70 16.63 -1.62
CA ALA A 109 2.79 17.23 -2.96
C ALA A 109 2.53 16.24 -4.12
N VAL A 110 2.29 14.97 -3.83
CA VAL A 110 1.96 13.93 -4.83
C VAL A 110 0.45 13.94 -5.10
N ARG A 111 0.07 13.92 -6.36
CA ARG A 111 -1.29 13.68 -6.83
C ARG A 111 -1.27 12.47 -7.73
N LEU A 112 -1.79 11.36 -7.25
CA LEU A 112 -1.79 10.09 -7.93
C LEU A 112 -3.20 9.74 -8.39
N MET A 113 -3.35 9.40 -9.67
CA MET A 113 -4.56 8.83 -10.24
C MET A 113 -4.31 7.35 -10.54
N LEU A 114 -5.19 6.49 -10.06
CA LEU A 114 -5.26 5.08 -10.41
C LEU A 114 -6.61 4.82 -11.10
N LYS A 115 -6.58 4.12 -12.23
CA LYS A 115 -7.77 3.78 -13.02
C LYS A 115 -7.71 2.30 -13.40
N PRO A 116 -8.82 1.55 -13.28
CA PRO A 116 -8.87 0.18 -13.76
C PRO A 116 -8.66 0.13 -15.27
N ALA A 117 -8.08 -0.96 -15.75
CA ALA A 117 -7.82 -1.19 -17.17
C ALA A 117 -8.39 -2.54 -17.61
N SER A 118 -8.68 -2.66 -18.91
CA SER A 118 -9.13 -3.90 -19.54
C SER A 118 -8.02 -4.96 -19.51
N PRO A 119 -8.38 -6.25 -19.52
CA PRO A 119 -7.42 -7.33 -19.65
C PRO A 119 -6.53 -7.14 -20.88
N GLY A 120 -5.22 -7.40 -20.72
CA GLY A 120 -4.23 -7.24 -21.79
C GLY A 120 -3.56 -5.86 -21.85
N THR A 121 -4.02 -4.85 -21.09
CA THR A 121 -3.39 -3.53 -21.05
C THR A 121 -2.03 -3.56 -20.34
N GLY A 122 -1.86 -4.45 -19.36
CA GLY A 122 -0.67 -4.49 -18.52
C GLY A 122 -0.59 -3.36 -17.49
N ILE A 123 0.55 -3.23 -16.82
CA ILE A 123 0.80 -2.20 -15.80
C ILE A 123 1.39 -0.97 -16.46
N ILE A 124 0.58 0.08 -16.66
CA ILE A 124 1.03 1.38 -17.16
C ILE A 124 1.22 2.31 -15.96
N ALA A 125 2.44 2.31 -15.42
CA ALA A 125 2.77 3.00 -14.19
C ALA A 125 4.24 3.48 -14.16
N GLY A 126 4.51 4.51 -13.39
CA GLY A 126 5.89 4.90 -13.06
C GLY A 126 6.58 3.86 -12.16
N GLY A 127 7.91 3.78 -12.16
CA GLY A 127 8.70 2.75 -11.46
C GLY A 127 8.23 2.46 -10.02
N PRO A 128 8.11 3.46 -9.12
CA PRO A 128 7.67 3.22 -7.75
C PRO A 128 6.24 2.65 -7.64
N VAL A 129 5.34 3.08 -8.51
CA VAL A 129 3.95 2.57 -8.54
C VAL A 129 3.93 1.15 -9.10
N ARG A 130 4.67 0.90 -10.20
CA ARG A 130 4.77 -0.42 -10.84
C ARG A 130 5.26 -1.47 -9.84
N ALA A 131 6.33 -1.20 -9.09
CA ALA A 131 6.86 -2.13 -8.09
C ALA A 131 5.81 -2.55 -7.05
N VAL A 132 4.95 -1.62 -6.61
CA VAL A 132 3.86 -1.94 -5.68
C VAL A 132 2.79 -2.79 -6.36
N MET A 133 2.39 -2.46 -7.60
CA MET A 133 1.32 -3.17 -8.32
C MET A 133 1.72 -4.60 -8.69
N GLU A 134 2.98 -4.82 -9.08
CA GLU A 134 3.55 -6.16 -9.34
C GLU A 134 3.56 -7.04 -8.09
N GLN A 135 3.92 -6.47 -6.94
CA GLN A 135 3.95 -7.19 -5.66
C GLN A 135 2.54 -7.55 -5.15
N ILE A 136 1.54 -6.74 -5.45
CA ILE A 136 0.13 -7.03 -5.12
C ILE A 136 -0.45 -8.12 -6.04
N GLY A 137 0.08 -8.27 -7.26
CA GLY A 137 -0.46 -9.16 -8.29
C GLY A 137 -1.51 -8.50 -9.19
N ILE A 138 -1.49 -7.18 -9.32
CA ILE A 138 -2.33 -6.47 -10.29
C ILE A 138 -1.71 -6.67 -11.68
N ALA A 139 -2.52 -7.16 -12.63
CA ALA A 139 -2.09 -7.38 -14.00
C ALA A 139 -2.38 -6.17 -14.91
N ASN A 140 -3.47 -5.45 -14.67
CA ASN A 140 -3.93 -4.39 -15.56
C ASN A 140 -4.31 -3.13 -14.77
N ILE A 141 -3.58 -2.03 -14.99
CA ILE A 141 -3.85 -0.75 -14.34
C ILE A 141 -3.27 0.41 -15.15
N LEU A 142 -3.98 1.53 -15.12
CA LEU A 142 -3.50 2.82 -15.61
C LEU A 142 -3.22 3.74 -14.43
N SER A 143 -2.04 4.31 -14.38
CA SER A 143 -1.69 5.28 -13.34
C SER A 143 -1.05 6.53 -13.92
N LYS A 144 -1.30 7.65 -13.26
CA LYS A 144 -0.61 8.92 -13.57
C LYS A 144 -0.26 9.61 -12.26
N ASN A 145 1.02 9.89 -12.10
CA ASN A 145 1.51 10.75 -11.03
C ASN A 145 1.70 12.18 -11.56
N SER A 146 1.23 13.17 -10.81
CA SER A 146 1.48 14.58 -11.03
C SER A 146 1.93 15.25 -9.72
N GLY A 147 2.72 16.31 -9.83
CA GLY A 147 3.38 16.95 -8.70
C GLY A 147 4.71 16.29 -8.38
N SER A 148 4.97 15.96 -7.12
CA SER A 148 6.25 15.40 -6.68
C SER A 148 6.48 13.98 -7.21
N THR A 149 7.70 13.71 -7.68
CA THR A 149 8.15 12.39 -8.14
C THR A 149 8.97 11.62 -7.10
N ASN A 150 9.06 12.12 -5.85
CA ASN A 150 9.79 11.44 -4.79
C ASN A 150 9.19 10.04 -4.53
N ALA A 151 10.01 9.00 -4.76
CA ALA A 151 9.59 7.60 -4.67
C ALA A 151 8.93 7.24 -3.33
N ILE A 152 9.44 7.77 -2.21
CA ILE A 152 8.90 7.51 -0.88
C ILE A 152 7.47 8.05 -0.76
N ASN A 153 7.23 9.28 -1.24
CA ASN A 153 5.91 9.89 -1.16
C ASN A 153 4.92 9.24 -2.14
N VAL A 154 5.42 8.85 -3.34
CA VAL A 154 4.60 8.15 -4.33
C VAL A 154 4.14 6.80 -3.80
N VAL A 155 5.03 5.99 -3.22
CA VAL A 155 4.67 4.69 -2.65
C VAL A 155 3.69 4.84 -1.48
N LYS A 156 3.86 5.83 -0.60
CA LYS A 156 2.90 6.13 0.46
C LYS A 156 1.53 6.58 -0.08
N ALA A 157 1.52 7.35 -1.17
CA ALA A 157 0.28 7.71 -1.85
C ALA A 157 -0.43 6.47 -2.40
N VAL A 158 0.32 5.53 -3.02
CA VAL A 158 -0.23 4.25 -3.48
C VAL A 158 -0.80 3.44 -2.30
N GLU A 159 -0.05 3.31 -1.21
CA GLU A 159 -0.48 2.60 0.00
C GLU A 159 -1.80 3.17 0.53
N GLN A 160 -1.89 4.49 0.66
CA GLN A 160 -3.13 5.14 1.10
C GLN A 160 -4.28 4.88 0.13
N GLY A 161 -4.03 5.04 -1.18
CA GLY A 161 -5.05 4.83 -2.19
C GLY A 161 -5.60 3.40 -2.23
N LEU A 162 -4.74 2.41 -2.05
CA LEU A 162 -5.16 1.02 -1.99
C LEU A 162 -5.99 0.71 -0.73
N LYS A 163 -5.68 1.35 0.39
CA LYS A 163 -6.48 1.25 1.63
C LYS A 163 -7.83 1.95 1.51
N ASP A 164 -7.90 3.05 0.75
CA ASP A 164 -9.13 3.84 0.53
C ASP A 164 -10.06 3.20 -0.53
N LEU A 165 -9.60 2.16 -1.24
CA LEU A 165 -10.44 1.42 -2.19
C LEU A 165 -11.62 0.76 -1.48
N ARG A 166 -12.80 0.95 -2.04
CA ARG A 166 -14.04 0.34 -1.53
C ARG A 166 -14.21 -1.06 -2.12
N ASP A 167 -14.41 -2.04 -1.26
CA ASP A 167 -14.73 -3.39 -1.65
C ASP A 167 -16.18 -3.44 -2.19
N PRO A 168 -16.41 -3.88 -3.44
CA PRO A 168 -17.74 -3.96 -4.03
C PRO A 168 -18.71 -4.85 -3.26
N LEU A 169 -18.22 -5.92 -2.64
CA LEU A 169 -19.05 -6.78 -1.81
C LEU A 169 -19.59 -6.05 -0.59
N LYS A 170 -18.75 -5.23 0.06
CA LYS A 170 -19.19 -4.41 1.19
C LYS A 170 -20.21 -3.35 0.75
N VAL A 171 -19.97 -2.70 -0.40
CA VAL A 171 -20.87 -1.67 -0.94
C VAL A 171 -22.22 -2.28 -1.35
N SER A 172 -22.22 -3.43 -2.02
CA SER A 172 -23.44 -4.18 -2.39
C SER A 172 -24.30 -4.49 -1.15
N ARG A 173 -23.68 -5.03 -0.10
CA ARG A 173 -24.37 -5.30 1.17
C ARG A 173 -24.93 -4.05 1.85
N GLN A 174 -24.18 -2.94 1.83
CA GLN A 174 -24.63 -1.67 2.44
C GLN A 174 -25.80 -1.04 1.68
N ARG A 175 -25.82 -1.17 0.35
CA ARG A 175 -26.89 -0.61 -0.50
C ARG A 175 -28.08 -1.57 -0.70
N GLY A 176 -27.94 -2.86 -0.35
CA GLY A 176 -28.95 -3.87 -0.60
C GLY A 176 -29.21 -4.18 -2.07
N ILE A 177 -28.22 -3.91 -2.95
CA ILE A 177 -28.31 -4.13 -4.40
C ILE A 177 -27.40 -5.29 -4.83
N SER A 178 -27.74 -5.95 -5.93
CA SER A 178 -26.92 -7.03 -6.47
C SER A 178 -25.60 -6.48 -7.08
N LEU A 179 -24.56 -7.35 -7.14
CA LEU A 179 -23.30 -6.96 -7.77
C LEU A 179 -23.47 -6.59 -9.25
N LYS A 180 -24.41 -7.23 -9.97
CA LYS A 180 -24.68 -6.92 -11.38
C LYS A 180 -25.22 -5.50 -11.55
N GLU A 181 -26.13 -5.07 -10.69
CA GLU A 181 -26.67 -3.70 -10.69
C GLU A 181 -25.63 -2.65 -10.25
N LEU A 182 -24.63 -3.04 -9.45
CA LEU A 182 -23.56 -2.13 -9.02
C LEU A 182 -22.63 -1.73 -10.18
N PHE A 183 -22.46 -2.61 -11.19
CA PHE A 183 -21.58 -2.41 -12.33
C PHE A 183 -22.29 -2.10 -13.66
N SER A 184 -23.63 -2.10 -13.66
CA SER A 184 -24.43 -1.63 -14.79
C SER A 184 -24.54 -0.11 -14.79
#